data_d0f5a454b7f93fab216e35b1b0f427e7
#
_entry.id   d0f5a454b7f93fab216e35b1b0f427e7
#
_cell.length_a   1.000
_cell.length_b   1.000
_cell.length_c   1.000
_cell.angle_alpha   90.00
_cell.angle_beta   90.00
_cell.angle_gamma   90.00
#
_symmetry.space_group_name_H-M   'P 1'
#
loop_
_entity.id
_entity.type
_entity.pdbx_description
1 polymer ?
#
loop_
_entity_poly.entity_id
_entity_poly.type
_entity_poly.pdbx_seq_one_letter_code
_entity_poly.pdbx_strand_id
1 'polypeptide(L)'
;QSISEQIKAFANEQGFSVEIYQSNHEGDIIDLIHKSKDEYDGVIINAGAYTHYSYAIRDAIEAVSDYTPFVEVHMSDIHKREDFRKISVITPVCVKQICGFGKDSYKMGIDLLLKIL
;
A
#
# COMPACT_ATOMS: atom_id res chain seq x y z
N GLN A 1 -13.76 4.67 -15.80
CA GLN A 1 -13.66 5.08 -14.40
C GLN A 1 -12.23 4.88 -13.90
N SER A 2 -11.63 5.90 -13.29
CA SER A 2 -10.27 5.82 -12.78
C SER A 2 -10.19 4.89 -11.55
N ILE A 3 -8.97 4.45 -11.25
CA ILE A 3 -8.73 3.64 -10.06
C ILE A 3 -9.14 4.40 -8.79
N SER A 4 -8.79 5.68 -8.70
CA SER A 4 -9.17 6.52 -7.55
C SER A 4 -10.68 6.61 -7.39
N GLU A 5 -11.41 6.78 -8.49
CA GLU A 5 -12.88 6.83 -8.47
C GLU A 5 -13.47 5.50 -8.02
N GLN A 6 -12.90 4.39 -8.48
CA GLN A 6 -13.35 3.05 -8.08
C GLN A 6 -13.12 2.80 -6.59
N ILE A 7 -11.97 3.22 -6.05
CA ILE A 7 -11.67 3.08 -4.63
C ILE A 7 -12.63 3.92 -3.79
N LYS A 8 -12.89 5.16 -4.21
CA LYS A 8 -13.82 6.05 -3.50
C LYS A 8 -15.25 5.51 -3.50
N ALA A 9 -15.69 4.95 -4.63
CA ALA A 9 -17.00 4.33 -4.73
C ALA A 9 -17.10 3.12 -3.80
N PHE A 10 -16.07 2.30 -3.76
CA PHE A 10 -16.01 1.13 -2.89
C PHE A 10 -16.05 1.54 -1.41
N ALA A 11 -15.31 2.58 -1.06
CA ALA A 11 -15.30 3.11 0.31
C ALA A 11 -16.68 3.59 0.73
N ASN A 12 -17.35 4.33 -0.15
CA ASN A 12 -18.71 4.83 0.11
C ASN A 12 -19.69 3.67 0.29
N GLU A 13 -19.58 2.65 -0.56
CA GLU A 13 -20.42 1.46 -0.52
C GLU A 13 -20.23 0.66 0.77
N GLN A 14 -18.99 0.54 1.23
CA GLN A 14 -18.64 -0.24 2.42
C GLN A 14 -18.70 0.57 3.72
N GLY A 15 -18.91 1.87 3.65
CA GLY A 15 -19.10 2.70 4.84
C GLY A 15 -17.81 3.09 5.56
N PHE A 16 -16.69 3.27 4.84
CA PHE A 16 -15.47 3.77 5.44
C PHE A 16 -14.94 5.01 4.69
N SER A 17 -14.09 5.77 5.35
CA SER A 17 -13.44 6.95 4.75
C SER A 17 -12.11 6.54 4.11
N VAL A 18 -11.80 7.13 2.97
CA VAL A 18 -10.52 6.89 2.30
C VAL A 18 -9.92 8.20 1.82
N GLU A 19 -8.61 8.35 2.00
CA GLU A 19 -7.84 9.41 1.38
C GLU A 19 -6.82 8.77 0.46
N ILE A 20 -6.64 9.34 -0.73
CA ILE A 20 -5.77 8.78 -1.75
C ILE A 20 -4.68 9.79 -2.06
N TYR A 21 -3.43 9.35 -2.00
CA TYR A 21 -2.25 10.15 -2.29
C TYR A 21 -1.46 9.50 -3.39
N GLN A 22 -0.77 10.32 -4.17
CA GLN A 22 0.14 9.86 -5.20
C GLN A 22 1.35 10.78 -5.25
N SER A 23 2.55 10.22 -5.29
CA SER A 23 3.78 10.99 -5.39
C SER A 23 4.87 10.16 -6.05
N ASN A 24 5.70 10.84 -6.84
CA ASN A 24 6.91 10.26 -7.43
C ASN A 24 8.14 10.52 -6.56
N HIS A 25 7.98 11.18 -5.43
CA HIS A 25 9.09 11.58 -4.57
C HIS A 25 9.14 10.72 -3.32
N GLU A 26 10.26 10.05 -3.12
CA GLU A 26 10.45 9.13 -1.98
C GLU A 26 10.22 9.84 -0.65
N GLY A 27 10.74 11.07 -0.51
CA GLY A 27 10.57 11.86 0.71
C GLY A 27 9.11 12.15 1.04
N ASP A 28 8.30 12.46 0.02
CA ASP A 28 6.87 12.71 0.21
C ASP A 28 6.17 11.44 0.69
N ILE A 29 6.52 10.30 0.12
CA ILE A 29 5.95 9.01 0.52
C ILE A 29 6.30 8.70 1.97
N ILE A 30 7.55 8.93 2.36
CA ILE A 30 8.01 8.72 3.73
C ILE A 30 7.25 9.63 4.71
N ASP A 31 7.06 10.89 4.35
CA ASP A 31 6.32 11.83 5.20
C ASP A 31 4.86 11.40 5.39
N LEU A 32 4.22 10.91 4.32
CA LEU A 32 2.86 10.38 4.39
C LEU A 32 2.80 9.13 5.28
N ILE A 33 3.79 8.27 5.21
CA ILE A 33 3.88 7.07 6.05
C ILE A 33 3.96 7.46 7.53
N HIS A 34 4.84 8.40 7.86
CA HIS A 34 4.99 8.87 9.24
C HIS A 34 3.70 9.49 9.78
N LYS A 35 3.00 10.24 8.94
CA LYS A 35 1.75 10.90 9.27
C LYS A 35 0.63 9.90 9.52
N SER A 36 0.66 8.74 8.86
CA SER A 36 -0.39 7.74 8.92
C SER A 36 -0.66 7.23 10.34
N LYS A 37 0.36 7.19 11.18
CA LYS A 37 0.24 6.74 12.56
C LYS A 37 -0.83 7.50 13.33
N ASP A 38 -0.92 8.81 13.11
CA ASP A 38 -1.82 9.68 13.86
C ASP A 38 -3.17 9.93 13.15
N GLU A 39 -3.26 9.60 11.86
CA GLU A 39 -4.41 10.01 11.05
C GLU A 39 -5.22 8.86 10.46
N TYR A 40 -4.64 7.67 10.33
CA TYR A 40 -5.31 6.56 9.64
C TYR A 40 -5.26 5.28 10.44
N ASP A 41 -6.29 4.45 10.28
CA ASP A 41 -6.35 3.14 10.91
C ASP A 41 -5.53 2.10 10.16
N GLY A 42 -5.30 2.30 8.88
CA GLY A 42 -4.52 1.40 8.04
C GLY A 42 -4.16 2.03 6.72
N VAL A 43 -3.23 1.43 6.01
CA VAL A 43 -2.70 1.96 4.75
C VAL A 43 -2.57 0.86 3.71
N ILE A 44 -2.98 1.18 2.50
CA ILE A 44 -2.69 0.39 1.30
C ILE A 44 -1.58 1.12 0.55
N ILE A 45 -0.47 0.45 0.30
CA ILE A 45 0.66 1.08 -0.39
C ILE A 45 1.03 0.34 -1.67
N ASN A 46 1.14 1.10 -2.75
CA ASN A 46 1.78 0.66 -3.98
C ASN A 46 3.00 1.56 -4.18
N ALA A 47 4.16 1.09 -3.79
CA ALA A 47 5.39 1.88 -3.82
C ALA A 47 6.06 1.88 -5.19
N GLY A 48 5.49 1.19 -6.18
CA GLY A 48 6.07 1.13 -7.53
C GLY A 48 7.48 0.57 -7.49
N ALA A 49 8.38 1.19 -8.23
CA ALA A 49 9.77 0.73 -8.31
C ALA A 49 10.51 0.82 -6.97
N TYR A 50 10.12 1.73 -6.08
CA TYR A 50 10.73 1.84 -4.76
C TYR A 50 10.58 0.56 -3.93
N THR A 51 9.56 -0.25 -4.23
CA THR A 51 9.33 -1.55 -3.59
C THR A 51 10.57 -2.43 -3.58
N HIS A 52 11.38 -2.33 -4.62
CA HIS A 52 12.48 -3.28 -4.87
C HIS A 52 13.79 -2.84 -4.21
N TYR A 53 13.89 -1.58 -3.75
CA TYR A 53 15.16 -1.08 -3.25
C TYR A 53 15.09 0.00 -2.17
N SER A 54 13.92 0.55 -1.87
CA SER A 54 13.86 1.65 -0.89
C SER A 54 13.83 1.13 0.54
N TYR A 55 14.99 1.04 1.14
CA TYR A 55 15.10 0.75 2.56
C TYR A 55 14.57 1.90 3.41
N ALA A 56 14.61 3.12 2.89
CA ALA A 56 14.06 4.28 3.61
C ALA A 56 12.54 4.17 3.76
N ILE A 57 11.83 3.73 2.71
CA ILE A 57 10.38 3.48 2.80
C ILE A 57 10.12 2.30 3.74
N ARG A 58 10.89 1.22 3.63
CA ARG A 58 10.78 0.09 4.55
C ARG A 58 10.90 0.51 6.01
N ASP A 59 11.92 1.31 6.32
CA ASP A 59 12.16 1.77 7.68
C ASP A 59 11.03 2.66 8.19
N ALA A 60 10.47 3.51 7.31
CA ALA A 60 9.33 4.36 7.65
C ALA A 60 8.10 3.52 8.02
N ILE A 61 7.81 2.48 7.23
CA ILE A 61 6.69 1.58 7.50
C ILE A 61 6.91 0.84 8.83
N GLU A 62 8.12 0.31 9.03
CA GLU A 62 8.45 -0.40 10.26
C GLU A 62 8.24 0.48 11.49
N ALA A 63 8.61 1.75 11.40
CA ALA A 63 8.48 2.70 12.52
C ALA A 63 7.04 2.91 12.98
N VAL A 64 6.05 2.75 12.08
CA VAL A 64 4.63 2.99 12.39
C VAL A 64 3.80 1.70 12.39
N SER A 65 4.38 0.57 12.04
CA SER A 65 3.65 -0.68 11.81
C SER A 65 2.92 -1.23 13.04
N ASP A 66 3.40 -0.91 14.23
CA ASP A 66 2.73 -1.33 15.48
C ASP A 66 1.42 -0.57 15.70
N TYR A 67 1.26 0.58 15.08
CA TYR A 67 0.09 1.45 15.23
C TYR A 67 -0.84 1.38 14.02
N THR A 68 -0.26 1.27 12.83
CA THR A 68 -0.99 1.37 11.57
C THR A 68 -0.53 0.23 10.66
N PRO A 69 -1.38 -0.79 10.43
CA PRO A 69 -1.01 -1.89 9.54
C PRO A 69 -0.97 -1.44 8.09
N PHE A 70 0.02 -1.97 7.35
CA PHE A 70 0.19 -1.69 5.92
C PHE A 70 -0.05 -2.96 5.12
N VAL A 71 -0.79 -2.83 4.03
CA VAL A 71 -0.93 -3.89 3.02
C VAL A 71 -0.27 -3.40 1.73
N GLU A 72 0.69 -4.16 1.24
CA GLU A 72 1.40 -3.87 0.00
C GLU A 72 0.59 -4.41 -1.18
N VAL A 73 0.37 -3.56 -2.21
CA VAL A 73 -0.32 -4.00 -3.43
C VAL A 73 0.48 -3.66 -4.68
N HIS A 74 0.37 -4.52 -5.67
CA HIS A 74 0.90 -4.32 -7.01
C HIS A 74 -0.13 -4.80 -8.01
N MET A 75 -0.40 -4.02 -9.05
CA MET A 75 -1.37 -4.43 -10.07
C MET A 75 -0.84 -5.58 -10.91
N SER A 76 0.46 -5.60 -11.21
CA SER A 76 1.08 -6.71 -11.92
C SER A 76 1.63 -7.76 -10.94
N ASP A 77 1.87 -8.97 -11.46
CA ASP A 77 2.55 -9.99 -10.65
C ASP A 77 4.06 -9.75 -10.71
N ILE A 78 4.61 -9.18 -9.64
CA ILE A 78 6.03 -8.84 -9.59
C ILE A 78 6.93 -10.08 -9.66
N HIS A 79 6.41 -11.25 -9.29
CA HIS A 79 7.17 -12.50 -9.31
C HIS A 79 7.38 -13.05 -10.72
N LYS A 80 6.68 -12.48 -11.71
CA LYS A 80 6.79 -12.86 -13.12
C LYS A 80 7.54 -11.84 -13.96
N ARG A 81 8.16 -10.85 -13.34
CA ARG A 81 8.90 -9.79 -14.02
C ARG A 81 10.40 -10.03 -13.96
N GLU A 82 11.21 -9.02 -14.29
CA GLU A 82 12.67 -9.14 -14.21
C GLU A 82 13.12 -9.52 -12.80
N ASP A 83 14.25 -10.19 -12.67
CA ASP A 83 14.71 -10.72 -11.39
C ASP A 83 14.75 -9.66 -10.28
N PHE A 84 15.19 -8.44 -10.60
CA PHE A 84 15.25 -7.37 -9.59
C PHE A 84 13.87 -6.94 -9.10
N ARG A 85 12.80 -7.20 -9.89
CA ARG A 85 11.42 -6.85 -9.52
C ARG A 85 10.73 -7.93 -8.70
N LYS A 86 11.33 -9.10 -8.59
CA LYS A 86 10.73 -10.21 -7.83
C LYS A 86 10.86 -10.01 -6.32
N ILE A 87 11.82 -9.19 -5.91
CA ILE A 87 12.10 -8.96 -4.49
C ILE A 87 11.41 -7.67 -4.06
N SER A 88 10.69 -7.73 -2.94
CA SER A 88 10.14 -6.55 -2.28
C SER A 88 10.83 -6.40 -0.94
N VAL A 89 11.43 -5.22 -0.73
CA VAL A 89 12.08 -4.92 0.56
C VAL A 89 11.05 -4.48 1.61
N ILE A 90 9.83 -4.11 1.18
CA ILE A 90 8.79 -3.66 2.12
C ILE A 90 7.85 -4.78 2.59
N THR A 91 7.77 -5.91 1.88
CA THR A 91 6.91 -7.02 2.29
C THR A 91 7.13 -7.44 3.75
N PRO A 92 8.37 -7.56 4.24
CA PRO A 92 8.59 -8.00 5.62
C PRO A 92 8.00 -7.09 6.70
N VAL A 93 7.72 -5.82 6.38
CA VAL A 93 7.15 -4.86 7.33
C VAL A 93 5.67 -4.56 7.06
N CYS A 94 5.10 -5.21 6.06
CA CYS A 94 3.67 -5.15 5.76
C CYS A 94 2.99 -6.42 6.26
N VAL A 95 1.68 -6.35 6.51
CA VAL A 95 0.93 -7.54 6.97
C VAL A 95 0.70 -8.52 5.84
N LYS A 96 0.65 -8.06 4.59
CA LYS A 96 0.44 -8.90 3.41
C LYS A 96 0.89 -8.19 2.15
N GLN A 97 1.28 -8.99 1.15
CA GLN A 97 1.49 -8.53 -0.22
C GLN A 97 0.39 -9.11 -1.11
N ILE A 98 -0.24 -8.27 -1.92
CA ILE A 98 -1.21 -8.68 -2.93
C ILE A 98 -0.71 -8.20 -4.27
N CYS A 99 -0.60 -9.08 -5.25
CA CYS A 99 -0.11 -8.70 -6.58
C CYS A 99 -0.78 -9.54 -7.67
N GLY A 100 -0.84 -8.97 -8.87
CA GLY A 100 -1.27 -9.70 -10.05
C GLY A 100 -2.77 -9.69 -10.36
N PHE A 101 -3.55 -8.86 -9.69
CA PHE A 101 -5.01 -8.79 -9.89
C PHE A 101 -5.45 -7.49 -10.56
N GLY A 102 -4.51 -6.76 -11.18
CA GLY A 102 -4.82 -5.50 -11.83
C GLY A 102 -5.41 -4.50 -10.85
N LYS A 103 -6.45 -3.81 -11.28
CA LYS A 103 -7.14 -2.80 -10.45
C LYS A 103 -7.78 -3.41 -9.20
N ASP A 104 -8.16 -4.68 -9.25
CA ASP A 104 -8.80 -5.36 -8.13
C ASP A 104 -7.85 -5.58 -6.95
N SER A 105 -6.55 -5.46 -7.16
CA SER A 105 -5.55 -5.58 -6.09
C SER A 105 -5.81 -4.59 -4.95
N TYR A 106 -6.24 -3.37 -5.29
CA TYR A 106 -6.56 -2.36 -4.27
C TYR A 106 -7.75 -2.75 -3.42
N LYS A 107 -8.84 -3.23 -4.05
CA LYS A 107 -10.04 -3.67 -3.33
C LYS A 107 -9.74 -4.87 -2.44
N MET A 108 -8.94 -5.80 -2.94
CA MET A 108 -8.53 -6.97 -2.18
C MET A 108 -7.71 -6.57 -0.95
N GLY A 109 -6.81 -5.61 -1.12
CA GLY A 109 -6.03 -5.06 -0.01
C GLY A 109 -6.89 -4.38 1.04
N ILE A 110 -7.86 -3.60 0.60
CA ILE A 110 -8.80 -2.92 1.49
C ILE A 110 -9.65 -3.94 2.26
N ASP A 111 -10.18 -4.96 1.57
CA ASP A 111 -10.96 -6.02 2.22
C ASP A 111 -10.15 -6.72 3.32
N LEU A 112 -8.90 -7.04 3.01
CA LEU A 112 -8.01 -7.66 3.99
C LEU A 112 -7.79 -6.74 5.18
N LEU A 113 -7.52 -5.47 4.93
CA LEU A 113 -7.26 -4.48 5.96
C LEU A 113 -8.47 -4.30 6.89
N LEU A 114 -9.68 -4.23 6.30
CA LEU A 114 -10.92 -4.09 7.08
C LEU A 114 -11.16 -5.28 8.01
N LYS A 115 -10.71 -6.46 7.63
CA LYS A 115 -10.86 -7.66 8.47
C LYS A 115 -9.95 -7.66 9.69
N ILE A 116 -8.83 -6.97 9.63
CA ILE A 116 -7.88 -6.93 10.75
C ILE A 116 -8.03 -5.67 11.62
N LEU A 117 -8.81 -4.70 11.17
CA LEU A 117 -9.08 -3.48 11.95
C LEU A 117 -10.23 -3.62 12.95
#